data_ae497980d94d3a547d48aeafa579c960
#
_entry.id   ae497980d94d3a547d48aeafa579c960
#
_cell.length_a   1.000
_cell.length_b   1.000
_cell.length_c   1.000
_cell.angle_alpha   90.00
_cell.angle_beta   90.00
_cell.angle_gamma   90.00
#
_symmetry.space_group_name_H-M   'P 1'
#
loop_
_entity.id
_entity.type
_entity.pdbx_description
1 polymer ?
#
loop_
_entity_poly.entity_id
_entity_poly.type
_entity_poly.pdbx_seq_one_letter_code
_entity_poly.pdbx_strand_id
1 'polypeptide(L)'
;MTPDMPRLTLYEAPIEGSITMDGSEKIIIDVGSPIGTPRTLEGYIDLSPMESGDTIIIRQYVKLRPDEDYRRHAEETYTGEQPLSLLYINPRPVKYGVRITAQQVTGTYKTLKYQFYIKRV
;
A
#
# COMPACT_ATOMS: atom_id res chain seq x y z
N MET A 1 -8.02 -20.05 -32.38
CA MET A 1 -7.64 -19.72 -31.84
C MET A 1 -7.45 -19.37 -31.39
N THR A 2 -7.28 -19.09 -30.89
CA THR A 2 -7.07 -18.56 -30.30
C THR A 2 -6.52 -18.34 -29.86
N PRO A 3 -6.46 -18.09 -29.78
CA PRO A 3 -5.91 -17.60 -29.10
C PRO A 3 -5.42 -17.19 -28.53
N ASP A 4 -5.51 -16.63 -28.64
CA ASP A 4 -5.03 -15.97 -27.88
C ASP A 4 -5.07 -15.97 -26.75
N MET A 5 -4.74 -16.34 -26.35
CA MET A 5 -4.87 -16.36 -25.25
C MET A 5 -4.49 -15.65 -24.62
N PRO A 6 -4.77 -15.45 -24.38
CA PRO A 6 -4.47 -14.64 -23.60
C PRO A 6 -3.54 -14.36 -22.70
N ARG A 7 -3.14 -13.86 -22.95
CA ARG A 7 -2.41 -13.60 -22.05
C ARG A 7 -2.76 -13.01 -21.26
N LEU A 8 -2.63 -12.98 -21.80
CA LEU A 8 -3.12 -12.94 -20.60
C LEU A 8 -2.62 -11.90 -19.72
N THR A 9 -3.41 -10.98 -19.42
CA THR A 9 -3.06 -9.93 -18.49
C THR A 9 -3.13 -10.47 -17.08
N LEU A 10 -1.99 -10.53 -16.40
CA LEU A 10 -1.91 -10.94 -15.01
C LEU A 10 -2.15 -9.77 -14.06
N TYR A 11 -1.91 -8.55 -14.52
CA TYR A 11 -2.11 -7.36 -13.70
C TYR A 11 -3.54 -6.87 -13.79
N GLU A 12 -4.09 -6.49 -12.65
CA GLU A 12 -5.32 -5.72 -12.59
C GLU A 12 -4.98 -4.26 -12.85
N ALA A 13 -5.98 -3.42 -13.04
CA ALA A 13 -5.76 -2.00 -13.24
C ALA A 13 -5.00 -1.40 -12.06
N PRO A 14 -4.00 -0.55 -12.30
CA PRO A 14 -3.26 0.07 -11.20
C PRO A 14 -4.19 0.90 -10.30
N ILE A 15 -3.88 0.92 -9.01
CA ILE A 15 -4.58 1.75 -8.04
C ILE A 15 -3.68 2.95 -7.74
N GLU A 16 -4.12 4.12 -8.17
CA GLU A 16 -3.33 5.34 -8.06
C GLU A 16 -4.14 6.41 -7.35
N GLY A 17 -3.45 7.30 -6.66
CA GLY A 17 -4.10 8.43 -6.05
C GLY A 17 -3.18 9.23 -5.16
N SER A 18 -3.80 10.05 -4.33
CA SER A 18 -3.10 10.79 -3.30
C SER A 18 -3.94 10.81 -2.04
N ILE A 19 -3.28 10.96 -0.89
CA ILE A 19 -3.94 10.97 0.40
C ILE A 19 -3.32 12.07 1.26
N THR A 20 -4.17 12.88 1.90
CA THR A 20 -3.73 13.97 2.74
C THR A 20 -3.75 13.52 4.20
N MET A 21 -2.61 13.68 4.88
CA MET A 21 -2.49 13.34 6.29
C MET A 21 -3.29 14.32 7.15
N ASP A 22 -3.80 13.82 8.29
CA ASP A 22 -4.59 14.63 9.22
C ASP A 22 -4.32 14.27 10.69
N GLY A 23 -3.24 13.52 10.95
CA GLY A 23 -2.89 13.06 12.29
C GLY A 23 -3.47 11.72 12.66
N SER A 24 -4.50 11.27 11.96
CA SER A 24 -5.04 9.91 12.15
C SER A 24 -4.34 8.92 11.23
N GLU A 25 -4.49 7.65 11.54
CA GLU A 25 -4.03 6.58 10.64
C GLU A 25 -4.97 6.51 9.44
N LYS A 26 -4.43 6.82 8.26
CA LYS A 26 -5.21 6.88 7.01
C LYS A 26 -4.94 5.64 6.19
N ILE A 27 -6.01 5.04 5.65
CA ILE A 27 -5.88 3.88 4.78
C ILE A 27 -5.49 4.36 3.38
N ILE A 28 -4.31 3.93 2.91
CA ILE A 28 -3.87 4.19 1.54
C ILE A 28 -4.52 3.20 0.59
N ILE A 29 -4.43 1.92 0.93
CA ILE A 29 -4.98 0.85 0.10
C ILE A 29 -5.55 -0.24 1.01
N ASP A 30 -6.69 -0.78 0.61
CA ASP A 30 -7.34 -1.88 1.30
C ASP A 30 -7.94 -2.78 0.22
N VAL A 31 -7.29 -3.91 -0.02
CA VAL A 31 -7.71 -4.84 -1.06
C VAL A 31 -8.06 -6.16 -0.40
N GLY A 32 -9.34 -6.53 -0.49
CA GLY A 32 -9.83 -7.76 0.08
C GLY A 32 -10.32 -8.73 -0.98
N SER A 33 -10.45 -9.98 -0.59
CA SER A 33 -11.04 -11.01 -1.43
C SER A 33 -11.76 -12.02 -0.53
N PRO A 34 -13.09 -11.85 -0.35
CA PRO A 34 -13.85 -12.77 0.52
C PRO A 34 -13.78 -14.23 0.07
N ILE A 35 -13.58 -14.47 -1.22
CA ILE A 35 -13.50 -15.82 -1.77
C ILE A 35 -12.07 -16.37 -1.80
N GLY A 36 -11.09 -15.56 -1.41
CA GLY A 36 -9.72 -16.05 -1.29
C GLY A 36 -8.98 -16.20 -2.62
N THR A 37 -9.04 -15.19 -3.49
CA THR A 37 -8.27 -15.20 -4.72
C THR A 37 -6.82 -14.81 -4.43
N PRO A 38 -5.83 -15.71 -4.65
CA PRO A 38 -4.44 -15.37 -4.41
C PRO A 38 -3.95 -14.28 -5.37
N ARG A 39 -3.28 -13.27 -4.81
CA ARG A 39 -2.74 -12.15 -5.56
C ARG A 39 -1.45 -11.67 -4.92
N THR A 40 -0.70 -10.86 -5.66
CA THR A 40 0.48 -10.18 -5.15
C THR A 40 0.25 -8.68 -5.24
N LEU A 41 0.59 -7.96 -4.19
CA LEU A 41 0.51 -6.50 -4.16
C LEU A 41 1.92 -5.94 -4.09
N GLU A 42 2.20 -4.92 -4.90
CA GLU A 42 3.43 -4.13 -4.82
C GLU A 42 3.14 -2.70 -5.26
N GLY A 43 4.02 -1.78 -4.93
CA GLY A 43 3.83 -0.41 -5.37
C GLY A 43 4.76 0.58 -4.72
N TYR A 44 4.37 1.86 -4.83
CA TYR A 44 5.19 2.97 -4.40
C TYR A 44 4.37 3.98 -3.61
N ILE A 45 5.01 4.57 -2.61
CA ILE A 45 4.47 5.72 -1.88
C ILE A 45 5.51 6.83 -1.99
N ASP A 46 5.07 8.01 -2.42
CA ASP A 46 5.96 9.15 -2.61
C ASP A 46 6.07 9.95 -1.31
N LEU A 47 7.23 9.90 -0.68
CA LEU A 47 7.52 10.65 0.54
C LEU A 47 8.26 11.97 0.26
N SER A 48 8.33 12.40 -1.01
CA SER A 48 9.04 13.62 -1.38
C SER A 48 8.50 14.89 -0.71
N PRO A 49 7.21 15.00 -0.35
CA PRO A 49 6.73 16.18 0.38
C PRO A 49 7.27 16.34 1.80
N MET A 50 7.84 15.28 2.38
CA MET A 50 8.32 15.33 3.76
C MET A 50 9.45 16.34 3.94
N GLU A 51 9.37 17.08 5.04
CA GLU A 51 10.32 18.12 5.41
C GLU A 51 10.84 17.87 6.82
N SER A 52 11.85 18.66 7.23
CA SER A 52 12.32 18.62 8.59
C SER A 52 11.17 18.82 9.58
N GLY A 53 11.10 17.98 10.58
CA GLY A 53 10.04 18.01 11.60
C GLY A 53 8.84 17.09 11.29
N ASP A 54 8.75 16.57 10.08
CA ASP A 54 7.68 15.63 9.74
C ASP A 54 8.06 14.21 10.15
N THR A 55 7.10 13.46 10.68
CA THR A 55 7.27 12.04 10.97
C THR A 55 6.03 11.30 10.47
N ILE A 56 6.26 10.33 9.59
CA ILE A 56 5.20 9.51 9.01
C ILE A 56 5.49 8.05 9.28
N ILE A 57 4.46 7.32 9.75
CA ILE A 57 4.54 5.89 10.02
C ILE A 57 3.75 5.16 8.94
N ILE A 58 4.40 4.22 8.28
CA ILE A 58 3.77 3.35 7.29
C ILE A 58 3.58 1.98 7.92
N ARG A 59 2.33 1.50 7.93
CA ARG A 59 1.99 0.19 8.49
C ARG A 59 1.38 -0.69 7.43
N GLN A 60 1.66 -1.98 7.52
CA GLN A 60 1.14 -2.97 6.59
C GLN A 60 0.44 -4.07 7.38
N TYR A 61 -0.75 -4.45 6.90
CA TYR A 61 -1.60 -5.43 7.55
C TYR A 61 -2.00 -6.50 6.55
N VAL A 62 -2.17 -7.72 7.04
CA VAL A 62 -2.63 -8.85 6.22
C VAL A 62 -3.75 -9.56 6.98
N LYS A 63 -4.75 -10.00 6.22
CA LYS A 63 -5.81 -10.86 6.73
C LYS A 63 -5.54 -12.29 6.25
N LEU A 64 -5.35 -13.20 7.20
CA LEU A 64 -5.03 -14.59 6.88
C LEU A 64 -6.25 -15.44 6.60
N ARG A 65 -7.40 -15.09 7.16
CA ARG A 65 -8.64 -15.81 6.95
C ARG A 65 -9.80 -14.83 6.77
N PRO A 66 -10.86 -15.21 6.07
CA PRO A 66 -11.93 -14.27 5.74
C PRO A 66 -12.74 -13.78 6.95
N ASP A 67 -12.72 -14.56 8.04
CA ASP A 67 -13.48 -14.27 9.27
C ASP A 67 -12.62 -13.66 10.37
N GLU A 68 -11.36 -13.34 10.09
CA GLU A 68 -10.45 -12.75 11.06
C GLU A 68 -10.19 -11.28 10.76
N ASP A 69 -9.69 -10.57 11.76
CA ASP A 69 -9.27 -9.19 11.60
C ASP A 69 -7.92 -9.09 10.91
N TYR A 70 -7.63 -7.91 10.39
CA TYR A 70 -6.29 -7.60 9.89
C TYR A 70 -5.27 -7.69 11.01
N ARG A 71 -4.09 -8.22 10.67
CA ARG A 71 -2.95 -8.25 11.57
C ARG A 71 -1.82 -7.42 10.98
N ARG A 72 -1.27 -6.54 11.81
CA ARG A 72 -0.10 -5.75 11.42
C ARG A 72 1.13 -6.64 11.38
N HIS A 73 1.82 -6.65 10.27
CA HIS A 73 3.05 -7.45 10.14
C HIS A 73 4.27 -6.58 9.84
N ALA A 74 4.09 -5.31 9.53
CA ALA A 74 5.20 -4.41 9.26
C ALA A 74 4.85 -2.99 9.67
N GLU A 75 5.84 -2.27 10.17
CA GLU A 75 5.71 -0.88 10.55
C GLU A 75 7.08 -0.22 10.39
N GLU A 76 7.11 0.91 9.67
CA GLU A 76 8.34 1.69 9.49
C GLU A 76 8.04 3.16 9.71
N THR A 77 8.97 3.85 10.37
CA THR A 77 8.86 5.28 10.66
C THR A 77 9.86 6.06 9.84
N TYR A 78 9.39 7.09 9.17
CA TYR A 78 10.21 8.00 8.36
C TYR A 78 10.17 9.38 8.99
N THR A 79 11.34 9.97 9.22
CA THR A 79 11.45 11.27 9.87
C THR A 79 12.26 12.22 9.00
N GLY A 80 11.72 13.42 8.81
CA GLY A 80 12.37 14.47 8.06
C GLY A 80 12.40 14.26 6.57
N GLU A 81 13.19 15.07 5.90
CA GLU A 81 13.37 14.97 4.45
C GLU A 81 14.02 13.63 4.11
N GLN A 82 13.45 12.95 3.13
CA GLN A 82 13.92 11.61 2.73
C GLN A 82 14.84 11.72 1.52
N PRO A 83 16.11 11.29 1.61
CA PRO A 83 17.03 11.30 0.45
C PRO A 83 16.55 10.39 -0.68
N LEU A 84 15.95 9.24 -0.33
CA LEU A 84 15.30 8.35 -1.28
C LEU A 84 13.81 8.45 -1.02
N SER A 85 13.17 9.41 -1.66
CA SER A 85 11.80 9.80 -1.34
C SER A 85 10.74 8.86 -1.87
N LEU A 86 11.04 8.02 -2.84
CA LEU A 86 10.07 7.07 -3.39
C LEU A 86 10.21 5.73 -2.66
N LEU A 87 9.29 5.48 -1.74
CA LEU A 87 9.27 4.25 -0.96
C LEU A 87 8.68 3.12 -1.80
N TYR A 88 9.44 2.04 -1.96
CA TYR A 88 8.97 0.85 -2.65
C TYR A 88 8.41 -0.16 -1.64
N ILE A 89 7.20 -0.61 -1.89
CA ILE A 89 6.56 -1.68 -1.13
C ILE A 89 6.80 -2.99 -1.88
N ASN A 90 7.55 -3.89 -1.27
CA ASN A 90 7.92 -5.18 -1.86
C ASN A 90 6.70 -6.04 -2.16
N PRO A 91 6.74 -6.87 -3.20
CA PRO A 91 5.64 -7.78 -3.52
C PRO A 91 5.34 -8.71 -2.34
N ARG A 92 4.05 -8.88 -2.06
CA ARG A 92 3.60 -9.78 -1.01
C ARG A 92 2.42 -10.61 -1.51
N PRO A 93 2.44 -11.93 -1.27
CA PRO A 93 1.28 -12.74 -1.57
C PRO A 93 0.16 -12.41 -0.58
N VAL A 94 -1.04 -12.26 -1.09
CA VAL A 94 -2.23 -12.03 -0.28
C VAL A 94 -3.36 -12.88 -0.81
N LYS A 95 -4.17 -13.43 0.08
CA LYS A 95 -5.30 -14.27 -0.30
C LYS A 95 -6.63 -13.62 0.10
N TYR A 96 -6.74 -13.12 1.31
CA TYR A 96 -8.01 -12.59 1.82
C TYR A 96 -8.01 -11.09 2.01
N GLY A 97 -6.87 -10.48 2.23
CA GLY A 97 -6.82 -9.03 2.31
C GLY A 97 -5.45 -8.49 2.69
N VAL A 98 -5.19 -7.29 2.20
CA VAL A 98 -4.01 -6.51 2.53
C VAL A 98 -4.44 -5.06 2.72
N ARG A 99 -3.86 -4.42 3.73
CA ARG A 99 -4.12 -3.01 4.02
C ARG A 99 -2.81 -2.32 4.29
N ILE A 100 -2.62 -1.15 3.68
CA ILE A 100 -1.46 -0.31 3.94
C ILE A 100 -1.97 1.04 4.40
N THR A 101 -1.41 1.55 5.50
CA THR A 101 -1.82 2.81 6.08
C THR A 101 -0.63 3.74 6.24
N ALA A 102 -0.92 5.03 6.37
CA ALA A 102 0.05 6.05 6.71
C ALA A 102 -0.53 6.93 7.81
N GLN A 103 0.32 7.32 8.76
CA GLN A 103 -0.05 8.24 9.82
C GLN A 103 1.07 9.26 10.01
N GLN A 104 0.75 10.53 9.87
CA GLN A 104 1.69 11.59 10.16
C GLN A 104 1.48 12.06 11.60
N VAL A 105 2.48 11.83 12.43
CA VAL A 105 2.37 12.07 13.88
C VAL A 105 2.98 13.40 14.31
N THR A 106 3.87 13.98 13.50
CA THR A 106 4.45 15.31 13.75
C THR A 106 4.59 16.08 12.45
N GLY A 107 4.73 17.40 12.58
CA GLY A 107 5.00 18.28 11.44
C GLY A 107 3.74 18.81 10.78
N THR A 108 3.93 19.44 9.62
CA THR A 108 2.84 19.97 8.82
C THR A 108 2.29 18.87 7.91
N TYR A 109 0.98 18.64 7.97
CA TYR A 109 0.37 17.53 7.23
C TYR A 109 0.61 17.64 5.74
N LYS A 110 1.04 16.53 5.16
CA LYS A 110 1.43 16.42 3.76
C LYS A 110 0.43 15.57 2.98
N THR A 111 0.42 15.77 1.67
CA THR A 111 -0.33 14.92 0.74
C THR A 111 0.67 13.99 0.07
N LEU A 112 0.43 12.68 0.19
CA LEU A 112 1.30 11.64 -0.36
C LEU A 112 0.65 11.03 -1.59
N LYS A 113 1.42 10.90 -2.66
CA LYS A 113 0.98 10.18 -3.86
C LYS A 113 1.36 8.72 -3.73
N TYR A 114 0.56 7.86 -4.33
CA TYR A 114 0.84 6.43 -4.30
C TYR A 114 0.39 5.77 -5.60
N GLN A 115 1.01 4.63 -5.89
CA GLN A 115 0.67 3.82 -7.05
C GLN A 115 0.92 2.36 -6.69
N PHE A 116 -0.10 1.53 -6.81
CA PHE A 116 -0.01 0.11 -6.48
C PHE A 116 -0.48 -0.73 -7.64
N TYR A 117 0.12 -1.90 -7.75
CA TYR A 117 -0.19 -2.90 -8.75
C TYR A 117 -0.61 -4.19 -8.06
N ILE A 118 -1.67 -4.79 -8.56
CA ILE A 118 -2.16 -6.08 -8.10
C ILE A 118 -2.01 -7.06 -9.24
N LYS A 119 -1.38 -8.18 -8.95
CA LYS A 119 -1.11 -9.21 -9.93
C LYS A 119 -1.69 -10.52 -9.43
N ARG A 120 -2.39 -11.22 -10.29
CA ARG A 120 -2.88 -12.56 -9.97
C ARG A 120 -1.74 -13.55 -9.98
N VAL A 121 -1.85 -14.48 -9.07
CA VAL A 121 -0.86 -15.56 -8.96
C VAL A 121 -1.28 -16.76 -9.79
#